data_89859d911f9e6134c8d09a42ec0cf489
#
_entry.id   89859d911f9e6134c8d09a42ec0cf489
#
_cell.length_a   1.000
_cell.length_b   1.000
_cell.length_c   1.000
_cell.angle_alpha   90.00
_cell.angle_beta   90.00
_cell.angle_gamma   90.00
#
_symmetry.space_group_name_H-M   'P 1'
#
loop_
_entity.id
_entity.type
_entity.pdbx_description
1 polymer ?
#
loop_
_entity_poly.entity_id
_entity_poly.type
_entity_poly.pdbx_seq_one_letter_code
_entity_poly.pdbx_strand_id
1 'polypeptide(L)'
;GSRETLNATILHRNQWAGLEGNPRTSTLSVHSPLKNEKIGIGVSYINDRLGFESTNYFYGDFSYTVPVSQQVKMRFGLKGGFTSYNLENPDPNDQFFNANFNSINPNFGAGFYIGSNRWYAGISSPRILNTDLNEGEFEAIERNSFYAIGGLVFDLSETTIFKPTIITKFTNGAPATYDFTINFLFNEKFWIGTSYRV
;
A
#
# COMPACT_ATOMS: atom_id res chain seq x y z
N GLY A 1 -6.89 -7.11 5.66
CA GLY A 1 -7.59 -8.30 6.03
C GLY A 1 -7.86 -8.52 7.52
N SER A 2 -7.58 -7.56 8.39
CA SER A 2 -7.71 -7.73 9.85
C SER A 2 -8.83 -6.90 10.47
N ARG A 3 -9.69 -6.29 9.67
CA ARG A 3 -10.85 -5.54 10.17
C ARG A 3 -12.00 -6.48 10.52
N GLU A 4 -12.80 -6.10 11.48
CA GLU A 4 -13.92 -6.91 12.01
C GLU A 4 -15.13 -6.99 11.06
N THR A 5 -15.07 -6.32 9.89
CA THR A 5 -16.14 -6.26 8.91
C THR A 5 -15.62 -6.41 7.49
N LEU A 6 -16.49 -6.80 6.56
CA LEU A 6 -16.24 -6.69 5.12
C LEU A 6 -15.96 -5.22 4.78
N ASN A 7 -14.86 -4.98 4.07
CA ASN A 7 -14.48 -3.65 3.63
C ASN A 7 -14.05 -3.71 2.16
N ALA A 8 -14.59 -2.78 1.38
CA ALA A 8 -14.19 -2.56 -0.01
C ALA A 8 -13.68 -1.12 -0.15
N THR A 9 -12.57 -0.95 -0.85
CA THR A 9 -11.96 0.36 -1.10
C THR A 9 -11.70 0.49 -2.59
N ILE A 10 -12.15 1.60 -3.16
CA ILE A 10 -11.82 2.02 -4.52
C ILE A 10 -11.15 3.37 -4.40
N LEU A 11 -9.98 3.51 -5.04
CA LEU A 11 -9.23 4.76 -5.10
C LEU A 11 -8.80 5.01 -6.54
N HIS A 12 -9.01 6.23 -7.02
CA HIS A 12 -8.45 6.70 -8.27
C HIS A 12 -7.65 7.97 -8.02
N ARG A 13 -6.39 7.97 -8.45
CA ARG A 13 -5.49 9.12 -8.38
C ARG A 13 -5.09 9.52 -9.78
N ASN A 14 -5.25 10.79 -10.08
CA ASN A 14 -4.80 11.41 -11.33
C ASN A 14 -3.85 12.56 -10.96
N GLN A 15 -2.58 12.45 -11.34
CA GLN A 15 -1.54 13.42 -11.02
C GLN A 15 -1.21 14.22 -12.29
N TRP A 16 -1.01 15.53 -12.16
CA TRP A 16 -0.76 16.45 -13.31
C TRP A 16 -1.86 16.37 -14.37
N ALA A 17 -3.11 16.47 -13.92
CA ALA A 17 -4.27 16.44 -14.82
C ALA A 17 -4.15 17.48 -15.93
N GLY A 18 -4.36 17.07 -17.19
CA GLY A 18 -4.22 17.92 -18.37
C GLY A 18 -2.91 17.74 -19.13
N LEU A 19 -1.92 17.02 -18.58
CA LEU A 19 -0.72 16.62 -19.33
C LEU A 19 -0.93 15.25 -19.98
N GLU A 20 -0.50 15.11 -21.23
CA GLU A 20 -0.51 13.82 -21.92
C GLU A 20 0.48 12.85 -21.24
N GLY A 21 0.08 11.58 -21.07
CA GLY A 21 0.90 10.59 -20.39
C GLY A 21 1.01 10.77 -18.87
N ASN A 22 0.17 11.59 -18.26
CA ASN A 22 0.20 11.86 -16.82
C ASN A 22 0.03 10.60 -15.95
N PRO A 23 0.68 10.55 -14.76
CA PRO A 23 0.55 9.41 -13.85
C PRO A 23 -0.89 9.20 -13.37
N ARG A 24 -1.38 7.97 -13.49
CA ARG A 24 -2.72 7.54 -13.05
C ARG A 24 -2.62 6.24 -12.28
N THR A 25 -3.15 6.24 -11.08
CA THR A 25 -3.21 5.03 -10.24
C THR A 25 -4.64 4.71 -9.89
N SER A 26 -5.09 3.50 -10.18
CA SER A 26 -6.39 2.97 -9.78
C SER A 26 -6.18 1.79 -8.84
N THR A 27 -6.84 1.81 -7.69
CA THR A 27 -6.75 0.75 -6.68
C THR A 27 -8.13 0.22 -6.36
N LEU A 28 -8.26 -1.09 -6.34
CA LEU A 28 -9.42 -1.82 -5.83
C LEU A 28 -8.92 -2.80 -4.77
N SER A 29 -9.49 -2.78 -3.59
CA SER A 29 -9.22 -3.78 -2.57
C SER A 29 -10.49 -4.19 -1.84
N VAL A 30 -10.60 -5.50 -1.57
CA VAL A 30 -11.69 -6.08 -0.78
C VAL A 30 -11.08 -7.00 0.24
N HIS A 31 -11.51 -6.87 1.49
CA HIS A 31 -11.09 -7.79 2.55
C HIS A 31 -12.22 -8.06 3.55
N SER A 32 -12.19 -9.25 4.11
CA SER A 32 -13.17 -9.71 5.08
C SER A 32 -12.53 -10.59 6.15
N PRO A 33 -12.96 -10.50 7.40
CA PRO A 33 -12.69 -11.54 8.37
C PRO A 33 -13.50 -12.80 8.01
N LEU A 34 -12.96 -13.97 8.36
CA LEU A 34 -13.69 -15.22 8.37
C LEU A 34 -14.48 -15.38 9.68
N LYS A 35 -15.34 -16.38 9.73
CA LYS A 35 -16.29 -16.61 10.86
C LYS A 35 -15.69 -16.59 12.27
N ASN A 36 -14.39 -16.88 12.41
CA ASN A 36 -13.72 -16.90 13.72
C ASN A 36 -13.04 -15.59 14.10
N GLU A 37 -13.17 -14.51 13.28
CA GLU A 37 -12.53 -13.20 13.45
C GLU A 37 -11.00 -13.22 13.63
N LYS A 38 -10.39 -14.42 13.74
CA LYS A 38 -8.94 -14.59 13.86
C LYS A 38 -8.26 -14.57 12.51
N ILE A 39 -8.96 -15.00 11.46
CA ILE A 39 -8.45 -15.08 10.11
C ILE A 39 -9.13 -14.02 9.26
N GLY A 40 -8.36 -13.24 8.55
CA GLY A 40 -8.83 -12.33 7.52
C GLY A 40 -8.24 -12.70 6.16
N ILE A 41 -9.04 -12.55 5.14
CA ILE A 41 -8.64 -12.71 3.74
C ILE A 41 -8.94 -11.44 2.96
N GLY A 42 -8.21 -11.24 1.89
CA GLY A 42 -8.44 -10.09 1.01
C GLY A 42 -7.87 -10.32 -0.38
N VAL A 43 -8.30 -9.47 -1.28
CA VAL A 43 -7.74 -9.34 -2.62
C VAL A 43 -7.51 -7.87 -2.92
N SER A 44 -6.45 -7.57 -3.63
CA SER A 44 -6.15 -6.22 -4.08
C SER A 44 -5.66 -6.21 -5.52
N TYR A 45 -6.14 -5.22 -6.26
CA TYR A 45 -5.72 -4.90 -7.61
C TYR A 45 -5.31 -3.45 -7.68
N ILE A 46 -4.14 -3.19 -8.26
CA ILE A 46 -3.65 -1.83 -8.53
C ILE A 46 -3.24 -1.78 -9.99
N ASN A 47 -3.72 -0.76 -10.70
CA ASN A 47 -3.24 -0.40 -12.02
C ASN A 47 -2.56 0.97 -11.94
N ASP A 48 -1.29 1.00 -12.31
CA ASP A 48 -0.47 2.21 -12.34
C ASP A 48 -0.01 2.46 -13.77
N ARG A 49 -0.24 3.68 -14.27
CA ARG A 49 0.10 4.09 -15.62
C ARG A 49 0.93 5.35 -15.61
N LEU A 50 2.00 5.37 -16.37
CA LEU A 50 2.88 6.52 -16.58
C LEU A 50 3.33 6.56 -18.03
N GLY A 51 2.78 7.49 -18.81
CA GLY A 51 3.07 7.55 -20.24
C GLY A 51 2.66 6.25 -20.93
N PHE A 52 3.64 5.57 -21.54
CA PHE A 52 3.49 4.30 -22.25
C PHE A 52 3.66 3.07 -21.35
N GLU A 53 3.99 3.29 -20.08
CA GLU A 53 4.14 2.22 -19.09
C GLU A 53 2.82 1.93 -18.39
N SER A 54 2.48 0.66 -18.23
CA SER A 54 1.35 0.18 -17.45
C SER A 54 1.77 -0.97 -16.56
N THR A 55 1.61 -0.79 -15.26
CA THR A 55 1.90 -1.82 -14.27
C THR A 55 0.63 -2.26 -13.58
N ASN A 56 0.38 -3.56 -13.55
CA ASN A 56 -0.77 -4.17 -12.88
C ASN A 56 -0.29 -5.06 -11.75
N TYR A 57 -0.82 -4.84 -10.56
CA TYR A 57 -0.50 -5.63 -9.36
C TYR A 57 -1.74 -6.40 -8.93
N PHE A 58 -1.62 -7.73 -8.82
CA PHE A 58 -2.67 -8.63 -8.35
C PHE A 58 -2.19 -9.36 -7.11
N TYR A 59 -2.87 -9.17 -5.98
CA TYR A 59 -2.48 -9.79 -4.72
C TYR A 59 -3.66 -10.42 -3.99
N GLY A 60 -3.40 -11.59 -3.40
CA GLY A 60 -4.19 -12.18 -2.34
C GLY A 60 -3.54 -11.87 -0.98
N ASP A 61 -4.36 -11.57 0.00
CA ASP A 61 -3.95 -11.21 1.35
C ASP A 61 -4.51 -12.21 2.36
N PHE A 62 -3.68 -12.62 3.31
CA PHE A 62 -4.05 -13.45 4.44
C PHE A 62 -3.60 -12.76 5.72
N SER A 63 -4.42 -12.81 6.75
CA SER A 63 -4.03 -12.29 8.07
C SER A 63 -4.51 -13.19 9.19
N TYR A 64 -3.70 -13.24 10.26
CA TYR A 64 -4.03 -13.96 11.49
C TYR A 64 -3.94 -13.04 12.69
N THR A 65 -5.00 -13.01 13.49
CA THR A 65 -5.13 -12.15 14.67
C THR A 65 -4.97 -12.97 15.95
N VAL A 66 -4.05 -12.55 16.81
CA VAL A 66 -3.81 -13.12 18.14
C VAL A 66 -4.19 -12.09 19.19
N PRO A 67 -5.20 -12.34 20.03
CA PRO A 67 -5.47 -11.51 21.20
C PRO A 67 -4.34 -11.71 22.23
N VAL A 68 -3.65 -10.62 22.58
CA VAL A 68 -2.59 -10.62 23.60
C VAL A 68 -3.20 -10.31 24.98
N SER A 69 -4.16 -9.41 24.99
CA SER A 69 -4.95 -9.07 26.18
C SER A 69 -6.37 -8.68 25.74
N GLN A 70 -7.23 -8.30 26.69
CA GLN A 70 -8.58 -7.83 26.39
C GLN A 70 -8.61 -6.60 25.48
N GLN A 71 -7.55 -5.79 25.48
CA GLN A 71 -7.46 -4.54 24.72
C GLN A 71 -6.41 -4.56 23.61
N VAL A 72 -5.46 -5.49 23.64
CA VAL A 72 -4.33 -5.54 22.70
C VAL A 72 -4.45 -6.75 21.79
N LYS A 73 -4.42 -6.50 20.50
CA LYS A 73 -4.42 -7.54 19.45
C LYS A 73 -3.13 -7.43 18.63
N MET A 74 -2.48 -8.56 18.37
CA MET A 74 -1.42 -8.71 17.38
C MET A 74 -2.00 -9.29 16.09
N ARG A 75 -1.46 -8.85 14.95
CA ARG A 75 -1.90 -9.31 13.64
C ARG A 75 -0.69 -9.57 12.75
N PHE A 76 -0.67 -10.74 12.18
CA PHE A 76 0.32 -11.14 11.19
C PHE A 76 -0.35 -11.15 9.84
N GLY A 77 0.28 -10.55 8.84
CA GLY A 77 -0.22 -10.48 7.47
C GLY A 77 0.77 -11.09 6.50
N LEU A 78 0.25 -11.86 5.55
CA LEU A 78 0.97 -12.35 4.39
C LEU A 78 0.24 -11.88 3.14
N LYS A 79 1.00 -11.53 2.13
CA LYS A 79 0.54 -11.12 0.82
C LYS A 79 1.26 -11.96 -0.23
N GLY A 80 0.55 -12.43 -1.25
CA GLY A 80 1.16 -13.13 -2.38
C GLY A 80 0.44 -12.81 -3.67
N GLY A 81 1.19 -12.69 -4.76
CA GLY A 81 0.61 -12.35 -6.04
C GLY A 81 1.66 -12.12 -7.11
N PHE A 82 1.31 -11.35 -8.12
CA PHE A 82 2.18 -11.04 -9.23
C PHE A 82 1.99 -9.62 -9.72
N THR A 83 3.06 -9.10 -10.32
CA THR A 83 3.08 -7.81 -11.04
C THR A 83 3.20 -8.11 -12.52
N SER A 84 2.32 -7.53 -13.34
CA SER A 84 2.41 -7.53 -14.79
C SER A 84 2.84 -6.13 -15.23
N TYR A 85 4.02 -6.04 -15.82
CA TYR A 85 4.56 -4.81 -16.38
C TYR A 85 4.42 -4.84 -17.89
N ASN A 86 3.96 -3.74 -18.49
CA ASN A 86 3.81 -3.58 -19.93
C ASN A 86 4.35 -2.20 -20.32
N LEU A 87 5.28 -2.19 -21.27
CA LEU A 87 5.78 -0.99 -21.95
C LEU A 87 5.37 -1.05 -23.42
N GLU A 88 4.55 -0.10 -23.86
CA GLU A 88 4.13 0.03 -25.24
C GLU A 88 5.12 0.93 -26.00
N ASN A 89 5.51 0.52 -27.19
CA ASN A 89 6.36 1.34 -28.04
C ASN A 89 5.59 2.58 -28.56
N PRO A 90 6.04 3.81 -28.25
CA PRO A 90 5.37 5.03 -28.69
C PRO A 90 5.43 5.28 -30.21
N ASP A 91 6.47 4.76 -30.87
CA ASP A 91 6.63 4.88 -32.35
C ASP A 91 7.09 3.54 -32.93
N PRO A 92 6.19 2.78 -33.56
CA PRO A 92 6.53 1.50 -34.20
C PRO A 92 7.58 1.61 -35.32
N ASN A 93 7.86 2.81 -35.83
CA ASN A 93 8.85 3.06 -36.89
C ASN A 93 10.22 3.46 -36.31
N ASP A 94 10.34 3.70 -35.01
CA ASP A 94 11.61 4.00 -34.38
C ASP A 94 12.45 2.72 -34.25
N GLN A 95 13.50 2.62 -35.04
CA GLN A 95 14.41 1.47 -35.06
C GLN A 95 15.24 1.31 -33.75
N PHE A 96 15.32 2.36 -32.94
CA PHE A 96 16.03 2.35 -31.66
C PHE A 96 15.16 1.93 -30.51
N PHE A 97 13.82 2.02 -30.63
CA PHE A 97 12.83 1.66 -29.59
C PHE A 97 11.96 0.47 -30.04
N ASN A 98 12.56 -0.60 -30.47
CA ASN A 98 11.86 -1.70 -31.16
C ASN A 98 11.33 -2.79 -30.21
N ALA A 99 10.91 -2.47 -28.99
CA ALA A 99 10.42 -3.50 -28.09
C ALA A 99 9.16 -3.08 -27.30
N ASN A 100 8.03 -3.70 -27.63
CA ASN A 100 7.00 -3.94 -26.65
C ASN A 100 7.55 -4.92 -25.60
N PHE A 101 7.68 -4.48 -24.37
CA PHE A 101 8.18 -5.31 -23.30
C PHE A 101 7.04 -5.70 -22.35
N ASN A 102 6.89 -6.99 -22.11
CA ASN A 102 5.93 -7.54 -21.16
C ASN A 102 6.65 -8.47 -20.19
N SER A 103 6.45 -8.26 -18.90
CA SER A 103 6.94 -9.17 -17.87
C SER A 103 5.88 -9.47 -16.83
N ILE A 104 5.91 -10.69 -16.28
CA ILE A 104 5.07 -11.11 -15.16
C ILE A 104 5.98 -11.63 -14.07
N ASN A 105 5.96 -10.95 -12.93
CA ASN A 105 6.87 -11.24 -11.83
C ASN A 105 6.08 -11.56 -10.56
N PRO A 106 6.27 -12.74 -9.95
CA PRO A 106 5.67 -13.08 -8.67
C PRO A 106 6.30 -12.23 -7.56
N ASN A 107 5.52 -11.87 -6.56
CA ASN A 107 6.03 -11.21 -5.38
C ASN A 107 5.24 -11.61 -4.14
N PHE A 108 5.90 -11.48 -2.98
CA PHE A 108 5.34 -11.79 -1.68
C PHE A 108 5.55 -10.59 -0.76
N GLY A 109 4.66 -10.45 0.20
CA GLY A 109 4.76 -9.46 1.24
C GLY A 109 4.43 -10.04 2.60
N ALA A 110 4.95 -9.40 3.64
CA ALA A 110 4.65 -9.74 5.02
C ALA A 110 4.48 -8.48 5.84
N GLY A 111 3.70 -8.59 6.92
CA GLY A 111 3.49 -7.50 7.84
C GLY A 111 3.13 -7.99 9.24
N PHE A 112 3.48 -7.16 10.19
CA PHE A 112 3.14 -7.31 11.59
C PHE A 112 2.49 -6.02 12.09
N TYR A 113 1.44 -6.17 12.88
CA TYR A 113 0.73 -5.06 13.49
C TYR A 113 0.35 -5.42 14.91
N ILE A 114 0.54 -4.50 15.84
CA ILE A 114 0.09 -4.60 17.21
C ILE A 114 -0.64 -3.32 17.59
N GLY A 115 -1.71 -3.43 18.33
CA GLY A 115 -2.41 -2.22 18.76
C GLY A 115 -3.59 -2.49 19.67
N SER A 116 -4.04 -1.40 20.24
CA SER A 116 -5.23 -1.29 21.07
C SER A 116 -6.13 -0.16 20.51
N ASN A 117 -7.16 0.21 21.25
CA ASN A 117 -8.00 1.35 20.88
C ASN A 117 -7.28 2.70 21.05
N ARG A 118 -6.16 2.74 21.79
CA ARG A 118 -5.43 3.97 22.14
C ARG A 118 -4.10 4.15 21.40
N TRP A 119 -3.52 3.09 20.92
CA TRP A 119 -2.25 3.13 20.20
C TRP A 119 -2.11 1.96 19.24
N TYR A 120 -1.28 2.11 18.25
CA TYR A 120 -0.92 1.04 17.33
C TYR A 120 0.48 1.24 16.79
N ALA A 121 1.11 0.12 16.43
CA ALA A 121 2.37 0.08 15.72
C ALA A 121 2.36 -1.07 14.71
N GLY A 122 3.12 -0.95 13.65
CA GLY A 122 3.24 -2.00 12.65
C GLY A 122 4.46 -1.83 11.78
N ILE A 123 4.90 -2.95 11.23
CA ILE A 123 5.96 -3.00 10.22
C ILE A 123 5.49 -3.88 9.06
N SER A 124 5.87 -3.54 7.85
CA SER A 124 5.52 -4.35 6.69
C SER A 124 6.50 -4.15 5.54
N SER A 125 6.62 -5.19 4.72
CA SER A 125 7.19 -5.11 3.39
C SER A 125 6.16 -5.69 2.41
N PRO A 126 5.48 -4.86 1.63
CA PRO A 126 4.45 -5.31 0.69
C PRO A 126 5.00 -6.15 -0.45
N ARG A 127 6.28 -5.95 -0.78
CA ARG A 127 7.04 -6.66 -1.81
C ARG A 127 8.42 -6.94 -1.25
N ILE A 128 8.75 -8.22 -1.10
CA ILE A 128 10.01 -8.67 -0.51
C ILE A 128 11.04 -8.98 -1.60
N LEU A 129 10.58 -9.48 -2.76
CA LEU A 129 11.46 -9.80 -3.87
C LEU A 129 11.79 -8.51 -4.63
N ASN A 130 13.07 -8.31 -4.91
CA ASN A 130 13.49 -7.33 -5.92
C ASN A 130 13.12 -7.90 -7.28
N THR A 131 12.50 -7.11 -8.11
CA THR A 131 12.09 -7.50 -9.45
C THR A 131 12.88 -6.70 -10.45
N ASP A 132 13.58 -7.39 -11.34
CA ASP A 132 14.15 -6.77 -12.53
C ASP A 132 13.02 -6.64 -13.57
N LEU A 133 12.67 -5.41 -13.91
CA LEU A 133 11.59 -5.11 -14.86
C LEU A 133 12.10 -5.13 -16.30
N ASN A 134 13.42 -5.16 -16.52
CA ASN A 134 14.01 -5.12 -17.84
C ASN A 134 15.22 -6.06 -17.94
N GLU A 135 15.17 -7.06 -18.80
CA GLU A 135 16.28 -7.98 -19.10
C GLU A 135 17.33 -7.38 -20.08
N GLY A 136 17.30 -6.07 -20.33
CA GLY A 136 18.19 -5.37 -21.27
C GLY A 136 19.40 -4.67 -20.61
N GLU A 137 20.14 -3.91 -21.41
CA GLU A 137 21.33 -3.14 -20.98
C GLU A 137 21.02 -2.08 -19.89
N PHE A 138 19.75 -1.72 -19.67
CA PHE A 138 19.32 -0.77 -18.65
C PHE A 138 18.52 -1.53 -17.59
N GLU A 139 19.16 -1.82 -16.46
CA GLU A 139 18.52 -2.46 -15.30
C GLU A 139 17.45 -1.54 -14.69
N ALA A 140 16.18 -1.92 -14.79
CA ALA A 140 15.09 -1.28 -14.08
C ALA A 140 14.66 -2.15 -12.87
N ILE A 141 15.44 -2.07 -11.78
CA ILE A 141 15.19 -2.88 -10.58
C ILE A 141 14.12 -2.21 -9.70
N GLU A 142 12.99 -2.84 -9.55
CA GLU A 142 12.02 -2.50 -8.51
C GLU A 142 12.55 -2.99 -7.15
N ARG A 143 13.05 -2.05 -6.33
CA ARG A 143 13.63 -2.37 -5.03
C ARG A 143 12.55 -2.55 -3.97
N ASN A 144 12.78 -3.50 -3.07
CA ASN A 144 11.92 -3.71 -1.91
C ASN A 144 11.90 -2.48 -1.00
N SER A 145 10.75 -2.25 -0.39
CA SER A 145 10.55 -1.17 0.57
C SER A 145 9.96 -1.73 1.87
N PHE A 146 10.46 -1.21 2.98
CA PHE A 146 9.97 -1.49 4.33
C PHE A 146 9.21 -0.28 4.84
N TYR A 147 8.10 -0.53 5.49
CA TYR A 147 7.27 0.49 6.10
C TYR A 147 7.14 0.24 7.59
N ALA A 148 7.28 1.30 8.37
CA ALA A 148 6.91 1.31 9.77
C ALA A 148 5.79 2.33 9.98
N ILE A 149 4.80 1.98 10.78
CA ILE A 149 3.69 2.86 11.13
C ILE A 149 3.52 2.87 12.66
N GLY A 150 3.23 4.03 13.21
CA GLY A 150 2.84 4.18 14.61
C GLY A 150 1.81 5.30 14.76
N GLY A 151 0.93 5.15 15.74
CA GLY A 151 -0.07 6.18 16.01
C GLY A 151 -0.65 6.06 17.42
N LEU A 152 -1.13 7.18 17.89
CA LEU A 152 -1.78 7.33 19.19
C LEU A 152 -3.21 7.86 18.98
N VAL A 153 -4.07 7.62 19.96
CA VAL A 153 -5.45 8.11 19.94
C VAL A 153 -5.74 8.76 21.30
N PHE A 154 -6.05 10.05 21.27
CA PHE A 154 -6.37 10.85 22.44
C PHE A 154 -7.80 11.39 22.34
N ASP A 155 -8.61 11.19 23.36
CA ASP A 155 -9.87 11.88 23.49
C ASP A 155 -9.57 13.27 24.08
N LEU A 156 -9.73 14.32 23.28
CA LEU A 156 -9.55 15.71 23.74
C LEU A 156 -10.81 16.22 24.44
N SER A 157 -11.98 15.73 24.03
CA SER A 157 -13.28 16.02 24.65
C SER A 157 -14.24 14.84 24.35
N GLU A 158 -15.46 14.89 24.88
CA GLU A 158 -16.51 13.91 24.58
C GLU A 158 -16.84 13.83 23.07
N THR A 159 -16.56 14.87 22.32
CA THR A 159 -16.91 14.98 20.89
C THR A 159 -15.70 15.04 19.97
N THR A 160 -14.46 15.09 20.51
CA THR A 160 -13.27 15.32 19.70
C THR A 160 -12.17 14.32 20.02
N ILE A 161 -11.75 13.56 19.01
CA ILE A 161 -10.63 12.62 19.07
C ILE A 161 -9.48 13.15 18.23
N PHE A 162 -8.27 13.15 18.81
CA PHE A 162 -7.02 13.52 18.17
C PHE A 162 -6.19 12.27 17.87
N LYS A 163 -5.73 12.13 16.62
CA LYS A 163 -5.01 10.94 16.17
C LYS A 163 -3.75 11.34 15.39
N PRO A 164 -2.60 11.55 16.06
CA PRO A 164 -1.32 11.66 15.40
C PRO A 164 -0.84 10.28 14.89
N THR A 165 -0.23 10.28 13.72
CA THR A 165 0.33 9.09 13.06
C THR A 165 1.67 9.43 12.42
N ILE A 166 2.62 8.52 12.50
CA ILE A 166 3.86 8.55 11.73
C ILE A 166 3.92 7.32 10.82
N ILE A 167 4.31 7.53 9.58
CA ILE A 167 4.66 6.46 8.63
C ILE A 167 6.09 6.72 8.16
N THR A 168 6.92 5.68 8.22
CA THR A 168 8.29 5.74 7.71
C THR A 168 8.43 4.72 6.59
N LYS A 169 9.05 5.12 5.47
CA LYS A 169 9.40 4.25 4.36
C LYS A 169 10.92 4.18 4.24
N PHE A 170 11.44 2.97 4.20
CA PHE A 170 12.82 2.65 3.93
C PHE A 170 12.93 1.88 2.63
N THR A 171 13.71 2.37 1.69
CA THR A 171 14.00 1.68 0.42
C THR A 171 15.50 1.59 0.27
N ASN A 172 16.03 0.42 -0.07
CA ASN A 172 17.48 0.26 -0.24
C ASN A 172 18.00 1.16 -1.37
N GLY A 173 19.01 1.97 -1.06
CA GLY A 173 19.60 2.94 -2.00
C GLY A 173 18.81 4.24 -2.18
N ALA A 174 17.83 4.53 -1.32
CA ALA A 174 17.12 5.80 -1.28
C ALA A 174 17.07 6.37 0.16
N PRO A 175 16.98 7.70 0.33
CA PRO A 175 16.74 8.29 1.65
C PRO A 175 15.44 7.79 2.28
N ALA A 176 15.44 7.65 3.60
CA ALA A 176 14.22 7.34 4.33
C ALA A 176 13.22 8.50 4.22
N THR A 177 11.94 8.18 4.07
CA THR A 177 10.86 9.16 4.01
C THR A 177 10.01 9.06 5.26
N TYR A 178 9.67 10.19 5.86
CA TYR A 178 8.85 10.28 7.07
C TYR A 178 7.58 11.08 6.77
N ASP A 179 6.43 10.48 6.97
CA ASP A 179 5.11 11.12 6.85
C ASP A 179 4.50 11.30 8.23
N PHE A 180 4.36 12.54 8.67
CA PHE A 180 3.66 12.91 9.90
C PHE A 180 2.24 13.32 9.55
N THR A 181 1.25 12.65 10.12
CA THR A 181 -0.16 12.94 9.88
C THR A 181 -0.85 13.26 11.20
N ILE A 182 -1.65 14.30 11.19
CA ILE A 182 -2.50 14.71 12.31
C ILE A 182 -3.95 14.67 11.83
N ASN A 183 -4.79 13.92 12.55
CA ASN A 183 -6.21 13.83 12.27
C ASN A 183 -7.03 14.19 13.50
N PHE A 184 -8.13 14.88 13.28
CA PHE A 184 -9.17 15.14 14.27
C PHE A 184 -10.47 14.52 13.80
N LEU A 185 -11.16 13.82 14.68
CA LEU A 185 -12.52 13.34 14.47
C LEU A 185 -13.45 14.13 15.37
N PHE A 186 -14.47 14.73 14.77
CA PHE A 186 -15.49 15.52 15.47
C PHE A 186 -16.84 14.80 15.42
N ASN A 187 -17.49 14.67 16.58
CA ASN A 187 -18.82 14.07 16.74
C ASN A 187 -18.94 12.68 16.07
N GLU A 188 -17.87 11.91 16.03
CA GLU A 188 -17.79 10.59 15.35
C GLU A 188 -18.16 10.62 13.85
N LYS A 189 -18.21 11.79 13.22
CA LYS A 189 -18.71 11.98 11.84
C LYS A 189 -17.71 12.67 10.91
N PHE A 190 -17.01 13.68 11.38
CA PHE A 190 -16.17 14.50 10.53
C PHE A 190 -14.69 14.29 10.83
N TRP A 191 -13.94 13.87 9.83
CA TRP A 191 -12.48 13.81 9.88
C TRP A 191 -11.87 15.03 9.20
N ILE A 192 -10.98 15.71 9.90
CA ILE A 192 -10.13 16.76 9.33
C ILE A 192 -8.70 16.42 9.68
N GLY A 193 -7.81 16.47 8.68
CA GLY A 193 -6.41 16.14 8.91
C GLY A 193 -5.47 16.80 7.92
N THR A 194 -4.21 16.82 8.30
CA THR A 194 -3.10 17.27 7.47
C THR A 194 -1.94 16.31 7.58
N SER A 195 -1.11 16.27 6.54
CA SER A 195 0.08 15.44 6.49
C SER A 195 1.26 16.26 6.00
N TYR A 196 2.43 16.02 6.61
CA TYR A 196 3.70 16.63 6.23
C TYR A 196 4.74 15.55 5.99
N ARG A 197 5.41 15.60 4.83
CA ARG A 197 6.45 14.66 4.42
C ARG A 197 7.82 15.30 4.47
N VAL A 198 8.78 14.58 5.05
CA VAL A 198 10.21 14.94 5.11
C VAL A 198 11.03 13.89 4.37
#